data_a7b64c668d6bd0454d4938432704b4e2
#
_entry.id   a7b64c668d6bd0454d4938432704b4e2
#
_cell.length_a   1.000
_cell.length_b   1.000
_cell.length_c   1.000
_cell.angle_alpha   90.00
_cell.angle_beta   90.00
_cell.angle_gamma   90.00
#
_symmetry.space_group_name_H-M   'P 1'
#
loop_
_entity.id
_entity.type
_entity.pdbx_description
1 polymer ?
#
loop_
_entity_poly.entity_id
_entity_poly.type
_entity_poly.pdbx_seq_one_letter_code
_entity_poly.pdbx_strand_id
1 'polypeptide(L)'
;MPHILNLADPLRWARRFPALAILLLSIVAAPPVSAKAAPRRFFSADSFWNQKIPADAATHPLSGYWIGLLKMDQTCKPFFINIDSWTIPVYQVDATTPRQVVKPISAMPDAAEGRPEGDAVKHIYQHPSFQGQPVPIPENLAPSPGTDQHVAIVDYRAGKMWDMWHVKRLPDGSWASNTGMITDIDGPGVYTREQVYPHGDGRYMGPGRAAGVPVAAGLIMHHEVQAGAIEHKLAGAVRFVAHGDYIFPPAWNIDGAFPGGIPEGATLQLDPELDLNRFDLTPEERVVARAMQEYGIVIVDFAGASVLYAEGLWYDETRKWGPELRRGHEPGGIQSIPLDHYRVIQTGRTLRKADAAKPEHHLRQLAMPRQCKEEG
;
A
#
# COMPACT_ATOMS: atom_id res chain seq x y z
N MET A 1 93.87 -65.80 -30.11
CA MET A 1 93.18 -65.36 -31.38
C MET A 1 91.70 -65.35 -31.10
N PRO A 2 91.03 -64.49 -31.57
CA PRO A 2 91.10 -63.01 -31.54
C PRO A 2 89.78 -62.32 -31.15
N HIS A 3 89.86 -61.10 -31.09
CA HIS A 3 88.90 -60.01 -31.31
C HIS A 3 87.91 -59.59 -30.26
N ILE A 4 88.29 -58.54 -29.68
CA ILE A 4 87.62 -57.52 -28.94
C ILE A 4 86.66 -56.76 -29.88
N LEU A 5 85.46 -56.51 -29.45
CA LEU A 5 84.62 -55.44 -29.97
C LEU A 5 84.05 -54.60 -28.82
N ASN A 6 84.51 -53.42 -28.93
CA ASN A 6 84.20 -52.31 -28.04
C ASN A 6 82.74 -51.88 -28.20
N LEU A 7 81.97 -51.76 -27.14
CA LEU A 7 80.61 -51.20 -27.14
C LEU A 7 80.67 -49.78 -26.56
N ALA A 8 80.26 -48.88 -27.41
CA ALA A 8 80.17 -47.47 -27.14
C ALA A 8 79.00 -47.07 -26.21
N ASP A 9 79.34 -46.14 -25.44
CA ASP A 9 78.54 -45.42 -24.46
C ASP A 9 77.28 -44.77 -25.02
N PRO A 10 76.06 -44.91 -24.43
CA PRO A 10 74.87 -44.20 -24.81
C PRO A 10 74.48 -43.17 -23.76
N LEU A 11 75.25 -42.13 -23.61
CA LEU A 11 74.85 -40.97 -22.83
C LEU A 11 75.03 -39.68 -23.64
N ARG A 12 73.99 -39.26 -24.32
CA ARG A 12 73.78 -37.85 -24.73
C ARG A 12 72.57 -37.69 -25.60
N TRP A 13 71.33 -37.58 -24.97
CA TRP A 13 70.26 -36.84 -25.54
C TRP A 13 69.23 -36.51 -24.41
N ALA A 14 69.59 -35.59 -23.48
CA ALA A 14 68.66 -34.90 -22.61
C ALA A 14 68.07 -33.73 -23.39
N ARG A 15 66.97 -33.97 -24.03
CA ARG A 15 66.15 -32.87 -24.59
C ARG A 15 65.48 -32.09 -23.48
N ARG A 16 65.86 -30.81 -23.35
CA ARG A 16 65.22 -29.82 -22.52
C ARG A 16 63.84 -29.56 -23.07
N PHE A 17 62.80 -30.04 -22.38
CA PHE A 17 61.42 -29.53 -22.57
C PHE A 17 61.25 -28.35 -21.65
N PRO A 18 60.78 -27.15 -22.16
CA PRO A 18 60.39 -26.08 -21.28
C PRO A 18 59.07 -26.48 -20.61
N ALA A 19 59.04 -26.44 -19.27
CA ALA A 19 57.82 -26.61 -18.49
C ALA A 19 56.86 -25.44 -18.81
N LEU A 20 55.83 -25.73 -19.57
CA LEU A 20 54.75 -24.80 -19.82
C LEU A 20 53.90 -24.73 -18.53
N ALA A 21 54.13 -23.72 -17.68
CA ALA A 21 53.27 -23.45 -16.54
C ALA A 21 51.90 -22.95 -17.07
N ILE A 22 50.93 -23.84 -17.09
CA ILE A 22 49.51 -23.46 -17.36
C ILE A 22 49.01 -22.76 -16.11
N LEU A 23 48.97 -21.43 -16.16
CA LEU A 23 48.32 -20.59 -15.16
C LEU A 23 46.80 -20.80 -15.32
N LEU A 24 46.21 -21.68 -14.53
CA LEU A 24 44.76 -21.81 -14.41
C LEU A 24 44.23 -20.53 -13.74
N LEU A 25 43.84 -19.57 -14.57
CA LEU A 25 43.05 -18.42 -14.11
C LEU A 25 41.69 -18.93 -13.68
N SER A 26 41.49 -19.13 -12.37
CA SER A 26 40.18 -19.40 -11.80
C SER A 26 39.35 -18.15 -11.97
N ILE A 27 38.52 -18.10 -13.02
CA ILE A 27 37.44 -17.09 -13.14
C ILE A 27 36.44 -17.41 -12.02
N VAL A 28 36.59 -16.72 -10.90
CA VAL A 28 35.54 -16.68 -9.88
C VAL A 28 34.39 -15.94 -10.56
N ALA A 29 33.41 -16.67 -11.09
CA ALA A 29 32.18 -16.09 -11.56
C ALA A 29 31.53 -15.36 -10.38
N ALA A 30 31.42 -14.05 -10.48
CA ALA A 30 30.66 -13.30 -9.50
C ALA A 30 29.26 -13.94 -9.42
N PRO A 31 28.68 -14.12 -8.22
CA PRO A 31 27.34 -14.65 -8.10
C PRO A 31 26.41 -13.77 -8.94
N PRO A 32 25.45 -14.36 -9.67
CA PRO A 32 24.51 -13.56 -10.46
C PRO A 32 23.83 -12.56 -9.52
N VAL A 33 23.92 -11.27 -9.85
CA VAL A 33 23.15 -10.23 -9.16
C VAL A 33 21.70 -10.70 -9.22
N SER A 34 21.10 -10.98 -8.08
CA SER A 34 19.73 -11.46 -8.00
C SER A 34 18.82 -10.34 -8.52
N ALA A 35 18.39 -10.46 -9.77
CA ALA A 35 17.43 -9.49 -10.31
C ALA A 35 16.15 -9.53 -9.47
N LYS A 36 15.65 -8.36 -9.08
CA LYS A 36 14.35 -8.23 -8.41
C LYS A 36 13.27 -8.87 -9.27
N ALA A 37 12.34 -9.60 -8.66
CA ALA A 37 11.22 -10.17 -9.38
C ALA A 37 10.34 -9.04 -9.96
N ALA A 38 9.74 -9.26 -11.12
CA ALA A 38 8.83 -8.26 -11.71
C ALA A 38 7.66 -7.98 -10.74
N PRO A 39 7.23 -6.72 -10.62
CA PRO A 39 6.02 -6.37 -9.89
C PRO A 39 4.82 -7.12 -10.45
N ARG A 40 3.91 -7.51 -9.58
CA ARG A 40 2.66 -8.18 -9.92
C ARG A 40 1.56 -7.73 -8.97
N ARG A 41 0.32 -7.98 -9.37
CA ARG A 41 -0.85 -7.70 -8.54
C ARG A 41 -0.71 -8.40 -7.19
N PHE A 42 -1.12 -7.71 -6.13
CA PHE A 42 -1.16 -8.27 -4.79
C PHE A 42 -2.35 -9.21 -4.62
N PHE A 43 -2.18 -10.17 -3.73
CA PHE A 43 -3.15 -11.13 -3.23
C PHE A 43 -3.59 -12.19 -4.24
N SER A 44 -4.20 -13.25 -3.72
CA SER A 44 -4.69 -14.37 -4.51
C SER A 44 -5.81 -13.95 -5.47
N ALA A 45 -6.01 -14.73 -6.52
CA ALA A 45 -7.01 -14.41 -7.53
C ALA A 45 -8.44 -14.34 -6.95
N ASP A 46 -8.72 -15.11 -5.91
CA ASP A 46 -10.00 -15.16 -5.18
C ASP A 46 -10.09 -14.15 -4.04
N SER A 47 -9.03 -13.35 -3.81
CA SER A 47 -9.06 -12.28 -2.82
C SER A 47 -10.21 -11.32 -3.08
N PHE A 48 -10.84 -10.85 -2.00
CA PHE A 48 -11.82 -9.76 -2.08
C PHE A 48 -11.34 -8.60 -2.96
N TRP A 49 -10.07 -8.23 -2.84
CA TRP A 49 -9.48 -7.11 -3.57
C TRP A 49 -9.51 -7.34 -5.09
N ASN A 50 -9.35 -8.58 -5.53
CA ASN A 50 -9.20 -8.96 -6.94
C ASN A 50 -10.52 -9.37 -7.61
N GLN A 51 -11.65 -9.33 -6.89
CA GLN A 51 -12.96 -9.69 -7.44
C GLN A 51 -13.65 -8.49 -8.06
N LYS A 52 -14.10 -8.64 -9.31
CA LYS A 52 -14.99 -7.66 -9.96
C LYS A 52 -16.31 -7.55 -9.22
N ILE A 53 -16.93 -6.41 -9.32
CA ILE A 53 -18.31 -6.22 -8.87
C ILE A 53 -19.23 -6.99 -9.81
N PRO A 54 -20.10 -7.88 -9.31
CA PRO A 54 -21.08 -8.57 -10.14
C PRO A 54 -21.98 -7.57 -10.89
N ALA A 55 -22.37 -7.91 -12.11
CA ALA A 55 -23.25 -7.04 -12.93
C ALA A 55 -24.60 -6.78 -12.25
N ASP A 56 -25.09 -7.74 -11.48
CA ASP A 56 -26.34 -7.70 -10.72
C ASP A 56 -26.17 -7.22 -9.28
N ALA A 57 -25.00 -6.66 -8.92
CA ALA A 57 -24.72 -6.17 -7.57
C ALA A 57 -25.78 -5.14 -7.12
N ALA A 58 -26.46 -5.47 -6.02
CA ALA A 58 -27.48 -4.60 -5.46
C ALA A 58 -26.90 -3.30 -4.91
N THR A 59 -27.59 -2.21 -5.10
CA THR A 59 -27.28 -0.93 -4.48
C THR A 59 -27.66 -0.97 -2.99
N HIS A 60 -26.77 -0.48 -2.14
CA HIS A 60 -27.02 -0.40 -0.70
C HIS A 60 -28.19 0.54 -0.40
N PRO A 61 -29.11 0.21 0.52
CA PRO A 61 -30.29 1.06 0.84
C PRO A 61 -29.95 2.49 1.24
N LEU A 62 -28.77 2.71 1.87
CA LEU A 62 -28.30 4.04 2.27
C LEU A 62 -27.40 4.71 1.22
N SER A 63 -27.25 4.14 0.02
CA SER A 63 -26.37 4.67 -1.03
C SER A 63 -26.65 6.15 -1.32
N GLY A 64 -27.90 6.51 -1.56
CA GLY A 64 -28.28 7.91 -1.85
C GLY A 64 -27.93 8.86 -0.70
N TYR A 65 -28.11 8.42 0.54
CA TYR A 65 -27.74 9.21 1.72
C TYR A 65 -26.24 9.42 1.82
N TRP A 66 -25.45 8.36 1.66
CA TRP A 66 -23.98 8.45 1.75
C TRP A 66 -23.37 9.24 0.60
N ILE A 67 -23.87 9.09 -0.62
CA ILE A 67 -23.46 9.96 -1.75
C ILE A 67 -23.82 11.43 -1.45
N GLY A 68 -24.97 11.68 -0.83
CA GLY A 68 -25.35 13.01 -0.35
C GLY A 68 -24.35 13.59 0.65
N LEU A 69 -23.83 12.78 1.59
CA LEU A 69 -22.76 13.20 2.51
C LEU A 69 -21.48 13.59 1.77
N LEU A 70 -21.06 12.80 0.77
CA LEU A 70 -19.87 13.13 -0.02
C LEU A 70 -20.03 14.46 -0.76
N LYS A 71 -21.22 14.76 -1.28
CA LYS A 71 -21.52 16.05 -1.93
C LYS A 71 -21.46 17.24 -0.96
N MET A 72 -21.61 16.99 0.34
CA MET A 72 -21.47 18.01 1.40
C MET A 72 -20.05 18.25 1.86
N ASP A 73 -19.06 17.55 1.30
CA ASP A 73 -17.66 17.74 1.66
C ASP A 73 -17.21 19.19 1.45
N GLN A 74 -16.35 19.71 2.34
CA GLN A 74 -15.86 21.08 2.28
C GLN A 74 -15.15 21.41 0.96
N THR A 75 -14.54 20.42 0.34
CA THR A 75 -13.84 20.61 -0.95
C THR A 75 -14.79 20.63 -2.11
N CYS A 76 -16.03 20.15 -1.92
CA CYS A 76 -17.05 19.98 -2.98
C CYS A 76 -16.52 19.28 -4.23
N LYS A 77 -15.46 18.50 -4.08
CA LYS A 77 -14.82 17.77 -5.18
C LYS A 77 -15.15 16.31 -5.10
N PRO A 78 -15.46 15.69 -6.25
CA PRO A 78 -15.42 14.25 -6.40
C PRO A 78 -14.05 13.67 -6.03
N PHE A 79 -13.89 12.36 -6.10
CA PHE A 79 -12.62 11.71 -5.83
C PHE A 79 -11.51 12.28 -6.69
N PHE A 80 -10.37 12.58 -6.05
CA PHE A 80 -9.12 12.88 -6.72
C PHE A 80 -8.01 11.94 -6.21
N ILE A 81 -6.86 11.94 -6.87
CA ILE A 81 -5.80 10.98 -6.60
C ILE A 81 -4.68 11.65 -5.81
N ASN A 82 -4.36 11.13 -4.63
CA ASN A 82 -3.16 11.48 -3.88
C ASN A 82 -1.95 10.82 -4.53
N ILE A 83 -0.97 11.63 -4.93
CA ILE A 83 0.22 11.21 -5.66
C ILE A 83 1.50 11.59 -4.90
N ASP A 84 1.60 12.85 -4.48
CA ASP A 84 2.84 13.44 -3.97
C ASP A 84 2.92 13.38 -2.44
N SER A 85 1.79 13.25 -1.76
CA SER A 85 1.67 13.15 -0.30
C SER A 85 0.42 12.40 0.10
N TRP A 86 0.32 12.01 1.39
CA TRP A 86 -0.85 11.30 1.93
C TRP A 86 -1.17 10.02 1.16
N THR A 87 -0.13 9.35 0.66
CA THR A 87 -0.19 8.06 -0.01
C THR A 87 0.97 7.16 0.41
N ILE A 88 1.13 6.00 -0.22
CA ILE A 88 2.01 4.94 0.26
C ILE A 88 3.17 4.72 -0.72
N PRO A 89 4.44 4.89 -0.28
CA PRO A 89 5.58 4.43 -1.06
C PRO A 89 5.68 2.91 -0.98
N VAL A 90 5.93 2.27 -2.12
CA VAL A 90 6.08 0.80 -2.20
C VAL A 90 7.50 0.48 -2.66
N TYR A 91 8.34 0.07 -1.71
CA TYR A 91 9.73 -0.29 -1.96
C TYR A 91 9.86 -1.75 -2.37
N GLN A 92 10.44 -2.00 -3.51
CA GLN A 92 10.78 -3.35 -3.91
C GLN A 92 12.15 -3.76 -3.41
N VAL A 93 12.22 -4.90 -2.72
CA VAL A 93 13.43 -5.48 -2.16
C VAL A 93 13.65 -6.92 -2.65
N ASP A 94 14.80 -7.49 -2.28
CA ASP A 94 15.15 -8.88 -2.50
C ASP A 94 15.96 -9.45 -1.33
N ALA A 95 16.44 -10.69 -1.47
CA ALA A 95 17.19 -11.39 -0.44
C ALA A 95 18.53 -10.71 -0.08
N THR A 96 19.06 -9.82 -0.93
CA THR A 96 20.34 -9.12 -0.71
C THR A 96 20.16 -7.80 0.06
N THR A 97 18.92 -7.31 0.19
CA THR A 97 18.63 -6.06 0.90
C THR A 97 18.99 -6.20 2.39
N PRO A 98 19.77 -5.26 2.95
CA PRO A 98 20.15 -5.29 4.36
C PRO A 98 18.93 -5.32 5.28
N ARG A 99 19.02 -6.08 6.37
CA ARG A 99 17.91 -6.25 7.30
C ARG A 99 18.21 -5.61 8.64
N GLN A 100 17.21 -4.98 9.22
CA GLN A 100 17.26 -4.36 10.55
C GLN A 100 15.98 -4.69 11.32
N VAL A 101 16.11 -4.79 12.64
CA VAL A 101 14.94 -4.81 13.51
C VAL A 101 14.40 -3.39 13.64
N VAL A 102 13.13 -3.20 13.26
CA VAL A 102 12.45 -1.92 13.43
C VAL A 102 11.95 -1.80 14.85
N LYS A 103 12.41 -0.76 15.57
CA LYS A 103 12.08 -0.55 16.99
C LYS A 103 10.61 -0.13 17.14
N PRO A 104 9.92 -0.58 18.19
CA PRO A 104 8.58 -0.07 18.49
C PRO A 104 8.66 1.35 19.05
N ILE A 105 7.75 2.23 18.57
CA ILE A 105 7.55 3.58 19.16
C ILE A 105 6.06 3.79 19.46
N SER A 106 5.78 4.55 20.51
CA SER A 106 4.42 5.00 20.78
C SER A 106 3.97 5.97 19.69
N ALA A 107 2.67 5.99 19.40
CA ALA A 107 2.10 7.10 18.62
C ALA A 107 2.44 8.41 19.33
N MET A 108 2.92 9.39 18.59
CA MET A 108 3.19 10.71 19.17
C MET A 108 1.86 11.36 19.54
N PRO A 109 1.80 12.09 20.65
CA PRO A 109 0.70 13.01 20.87
C PRO A 109 0.71 14.01 19.72
N ASP A 110 -0.39 14.08 18.99
CA ASP A 110 -0.58 15.11 17.98
C ASP A 110 -0.75 16.46 18.69
N ALA A 111 0.37 17.12 19.01
CA ALA A 111 0.36 18.48 19.52
C ALA A 111 -0.31 19.46 18.52
N ALA A 112 -0.42 19.08 17.24
CA ALA A 112 -1.06 19.85 16.18
C ALA A 112 -2.60 19.73 16.17
N GLU A 113 -3.18 18.69 16.79
CA GLU A 113 -4.65 18.46 16.76
C GLU A 113 -5.38 18.86 18.04
N GLY A 114 -4.70 19.53 18.98
CA GLY A 114 -5.34 20.05 20.21
C GLY A 114 -5.89 18.97 21.14
N ARG A 115 -5.40 17.74 21.08
CA ARG A 115 -5.72 16.69 22.05
C ARG A 115 -5.04 17.01 23.39
N PRO A 116 -5.71 16.78 24.52
CA PRO A 116 -5.09 17.01 25.81
C PRO A 116 -3.82 16.18 25.97
N GLU A 117 -2.79 16.77 26.55
CA GLU A 117 -1.48 16.17 26.85
C GLU A 117 -1.58 15.01 27.86
N GLY A 118 -2.46 14.13 27.75
CA GLY A 118 -2.65 12.95 28.60
C GLY A 118 -3.23 11.76 27.86
N ASP A 119 -3.82 12.02 26.68
CA ASP A 119 -4.41 11.00 25.82
C ASP A 119 -3.44 10.47 24.74
N ALA A 120 -2.14 10.71 24.94
CA ALA A 120 -1.11 10.07 24.11
C ALA A 120 -1.34 8.57 24.18
N VAL A 121 -1.85 8.01 23.09
CA VAL A 121 -2.05 6.56 22.95
C VAL A 121 -0.69 5.91 23.13
N LYS A 122 -0.39 5.47 24.34
CA LYS A 122 0.86 4.77 24.71
C LYS A 122 0.93 3.37 24.10
N HIS A 123 0.21 3.14 23.02
CA HIS A 123 0.06 1.83 22.44
C HIS A 123 1.03 1.66 21.27
N ILE A 124 1.76 0.56 21.34
CA ILE A 124 2.58 0.04 20.27
C ILE A 124 1.72 -1.00 19.57
N TYR A 125 1.59 -0.86 18.26
CA TYR A 125 0.71 -1.69 17.45
C TYR A 125 1.46 -2.63 16.51
N GLN A 126 2.76 -2.90 16.77
CA GLN A 126 3.51 -3.88 15.99
C GLN A 126 2.97 -5.29 16.25
N HIS A 127 2.54 -5.95 15.18
CA HIS A 127 2.05 -7.33 15.24
C HIS A 127 3.14 -8.32 15.65
N PRO A 128 2.84 -9.41 16.36
CA PRO A 128 3.82 -10.44 16.74
C PRO A 128 4.62 -11.03 15.57
N SER A 129 4.04 -11.07 14.34
CA SER A 129 4.78 -11.50 13.15
C SER A 129 5.89 -10.53 12.72
N PHE A 130 5.84 -9.28 13.17
CA PHE A 130 6.77 -8.21 12.80
C PHE A 130 7.72 -7.84 13.95
N GLN A 131 7.20 -7.76 15.16
CA GLN A 131 7.96 -7.28 16.32
C GLN A 131 9.21 -8.13 16.55
N GLY A 132 10.38 -7.46 16.58
CA GLY A 132 11.66 -8.12 16.76
C GLY A 132 12.16 -8.90 15.53
N GLN A 133 11.41 -8.95 14.44
CA GLN A 133 11.83 -9.60 13.21
C GLN A 133 12.70 -8.66 12.34
N PRO A 134 13.69 -9.19 11.62
CA PRO A 134 14.50 -8.40 10.71
C PRO A 134 13.70 -8.03 9.45
N VAL A 135 13.52 -6.74 9.23
CA VAL A 135 12.87 -6.13 8.07
C VAL A 135 13.92 -5.74 7.02
N PRO A 136 13.74 -6.05 5.74
CA PRO A 136 14.65 -5.60 4.68
C PRO A 136 14.46 -4.09 4.47
N ILE A 137 15.48 -3.30 4.79
CA ILE A 137 15.42 -1.83 4.72
C ILE A 137 16.25 -1.36 3.52
N PRO A 138 15.59 -0.81 2.46
CA PRO A 138 16.32 -0.22 1.34
C PRO A 138 17.08 1.04 1.78
N GLU A 139 18.21 1.31 1.16
CA GLU A 139 19.09 2.43 1.52
C GLU A 139 18.39 3.78 1.38
N ASN A 140 17.56 3.93 0.35
CA ASN A 140 16.79 5.14 0.04
C ASN A 140 15.41 5.19 0.70
N LEU A 141 15.20 4.47 1.83
CA LEU A 141 13.91 4.48 2.51
C LEU A 141 13.50 5.89 2.93
N ALA A 142 12.39 6.38 2.39
CA ALA A 142 11.76 7.64 2.72
C ALA A 142 10.25 7.41 2.93
N PRO A 143 9.76 7.43 4.18
CA PRO A 143 8.34 7.30 4.48
C PRO A 143 7.50 8.37 3.79
N SER A 144 6.18 8.15 3.71
CA SER A 144 5.29 9.15 3.12
C SER A 144 5.45 10.51 3.81
N PRO A 145 5.43 11.61 3.04
CA PRO A 145 5.44 12.95 3.61
C PRO A 145 4.22 13.20 4.50
N GLY A 146 4.37 14.11 5.44
CA GLY A 146 3.30 14.46 6.38
C GLY A 146 3.37 13.69 7.68
N THR A 147 2.23 13.55 8.36
CA THR A 147 2.14 12.94 9.70
C THR A 147 2.03 11.42 9.67
N ASP A 148 1.48 10.84 8.61
CA ASP A 148 1.18 9.40 8.54
C ASP A 148 2.44 8.55 8.39
N GLN A 149 3.41 9.00 7.60
CA GLN A 149 4.70 8.33 7.46
C GLN A 149 4.57 6.81 7.17
N HIS A 150 3.63 6.45 6.29
CA HIS A 150 3.43 5.07 5.83
C HIS A 150 4.62 4.57 5.01
N VAL A 151 4.84 3.27 5.05
CA VAL A 151 5.77 2.54 4.18
C VAL A 151 5.23 1.13 3.92
N ALA A 152 5.30 0.70 2.67
CA ALA A 152 5.22 -0.70 2.28
C ALA A 152 6.56 -1.14 1.68
N ILE A 153 7.11 -2.26 2.14
CA ILE A 153 8.30 -2.88 1.57
C ILE A 153 7.89 -4.25 1.05
N VAL A 154 8.21 -4.58 -0.20
CA VAL A 154 7.71 -5.78 -0.86
C VAL A 154 8.85 -6.61 -1.45
N ASP A 155 8.93 -7.87 -1.07
CA ASP A 155 9.71 -8.89 -1.77
C ASP A 155 8.75 -9.79 -2.57
N TYR A 156 8.63 -9.51 -3.87
CA TYR A 156 7.74 -10.26 -4.76
C TYR A 156 8.18 -11.72 -4.95
N ARG A 157 9.46 -12.04 -4.75
CA ARG A 157 9.96 -13.42 -4.84
C ARG A 157 9.63 -14.22 -3.58
N ALA A 158 9.80 -13.59 -2.42
CA ALA A 158 9.44 -14.21 -1.14
C ALA A 158 7.94 -14.19 -0.86
N GLY A 159 7.14 -13.48 -1.65
CA GLY A 159 5.71 -13.33 -1.44
C GLY A 159 5.36 -12.55 -0.17
N LYS A 160 6.21 -11.60 0.25
CA LYS A 160 6.04 -10.90 1.54
C LYS A 160 6.01 -9.40 1.36
N MET A 161 5.18 -8.76 2.18
CA MET A 161 5.14 -7.31 2.38
C MET A 161 5.32 -6.98 3.85
N TRP A 162 6.16 -6.01 4.16
CA TRP A 162 6.30 -5.37 5.47
C TRP A 162 5.53 -4.06 5.43
N ASP A 163 4.46 -4.02 6.18
CA ASP A 163 3.48 -2.93 6.25
C ASP A 163 3.75 -2.12 7.52
N MET A 164 3.91 -0.81 7.41
CA MET A 164 4.26 0.05 8.54
C MET A 164 3.58 1.41 8.46
N TRP A 165 3.21 1.94 9.64
CA TRP A 165 2.75 3.30 9.83
C TRP A 165 3.59 4.02 10.90
N HIS A 166 3.70 5.34 10.77
CA HIS A 166 4.48 6.21 11.65
C HIS A 166 5.94 5.78 11.72
N VAL A 167 6.55 5.64 10.54
CA VAL A 167 7.93 5.18 10.38
C VAL A 167 8.89 6.35 10.54
N LYS A 168 9.90 6.18 11.40
CA LYS A 168 10.91 7.22 11.68
C LYS A 168 12.31 6.66 11.70
N ARG A 169 13.26 7.45 11.22
CA ARG A 169 14.69 7.20 11.46
C ARG A 169 15.09 7.85 12.77
N LEU A 170 15.67 7.08 13.68
CA LEU A 170 16.11 7.55 14.98
C LEU A 170 17.51 8.21 14.90
N PRO A 171 17.92 9.02 15.90
CA PRO A 171 19.23 9.66 15.90
C PRO A 171 20.42 8.70 15.82
N ASP A 172 20.28 7.46 16.30
CA ASP A 172 21.30 6.39 16.20
C ASP A 172 21.33 5.72 14.82
N GLY A 173 20.53 6.19 13.86
CA GLY A 173 20.43 5.66 12.50
C GLY A 173 19.54 4.43 12.37
N SER A 174 19.01 3.88 13.45
CA SER A 174 18.02 2.79 13.40
C SER A 174 16.62 3.27 12.98
N TRP A 175 15.77 2.33 12.60
CA TRP A 175 14.37 2.63 12.23
C TRP A 175 13.41 2.24 13.35
N ALA A 176 12.32 2.96 13.44
CA ALA A 176 11.23 2.69 14.36
C ALA A 176 9.88 2.90 13.67
N SER A 177 8.84 2.20 14.13
CA SER A 177 7.45 2.37 13.68
C SER A 177 6.45 2.14 14.81
N ASN A 178 5.29 2.75 14.68
CA ASN A 178 4.20 2.49 15.63
C ASN A 178 3.48 1.19 15.30
N THR A 179 3.04 1.00 14.06
CA THR A 179 2.51 -0.28 13.56
C THR A 179 3.58 -1.03 12.79
N GLY A 180 3.37 -2.31 12.62
CA GLY A 180 4.17 -3.15 11.73
C GLY A 180 3.54 -4.53 11.61
N MET A 181 3.36 -5.01 10.38
CA MET A 181 2.87 -6.36 10.11
C MET A 181 3.56 -6.95 8.89
N ILE A 182 3.72 -8.28 8.89
CA ILE A 182 4.18 -9.01 7.71
C ILE A 182 2.96 -9.62 7.04
N THR A 183 2.67 -9.18 5.82
CA THR A 183 1.57 -9.66 4.99
C THR A 183 2.07 -10.63 3.93
N ASP A 184 1.32 -11.72 3.71
CA ASP A 184 1.50 -12.59 2.57
C ASP A 184 0.83 -11.96 1.35
N ILE A 185 1.62 -11.56 0.35
CA ILE A 185 1.08 -10.92 -0.87
C ILE A 185 0.47 -11.92 -1.87
N ASP A 186 0.57 -13.21 -1.62
CA ASP A 186 -0.11 -14.28 -2.35
C ASP A 186 -1.34 -14.79 -1.59
N GLY A 187 -1.55 -14.31 -0.37
CA GLY A 187 -2.67 -14.66 0.49
C GLY A 187 -3.94 -13.87 0.20
N PRO A 188 -4.94 -13.93 1.10
CA PRO A 188 -6.25 -13.31 0.87
C PRO A 188 -6.25 -11.78 0.94
N GLY A 189 -5.21 -11.13 1.50
CA GLY A 189 -5.14 -9.67 1.64
C GLY A 189 -6.18 -9.07 2.58
N VAL A 190 -6.80 -9.88 3.40
CA VAL A 190 -7.79 -9.51 4.43
C VAL A 190 -7.50 -10.28 5.71
N TYR A 191 -7.92 -9.73 6.83
CA TYR A 191 -7.64 -10.30 8.16
C TYR A 191 -8.92 -10.51 8.94
N THR A 192 -8.93 -11.56 9.77
CA THR A 192 -9.97 -11.72 10.78
C THR A 192 -9.69 -10.84 12.00
N ARG A 193 -10.71 -10.64 12.83
CA ARG A 193 -10.54 -9.89 14.09
C ARG A 193 -9.45 -10.52 14.98
N GLU A 194 -9.43 -11.84 15.07
CA GLU A 194 -8.47 -12.58 15.90
C GLU A 194 -7.03 -12.39 15.42
N GLN A 195 -6.83 -12.28 14.11
CA GLN A 195 -5.50 -12.03 13.54
C GLN A 195 -4.97 -10.63 13.88
N VAL A 196 -5.83 -9.62 13.96
CA VAL A 196 -5.41 -8.25 14.28
C VAL A 196 -5.58 -7.90 15.78
N TYR A 197 -6.11 -8.81 16.59
CA TYR A 197 -6.18 -8.75 18.06
C TYR A 197 -5.56 -10.01 18.69
N PRO A 198 -4.28 -10.30 18.42
CA PRO A 198 -3.68 -11.60 18.74
C PRO A 198 -3.60 -11.93 20.22
N HIS A 199 -3.72 -10.94 21.11
CA HIS A 199 -3.65 -11.14 22.55
C HIS A 199 -5.01 -11.20 23.23
N GLY A 200 -6.11 -10.93 22.52
CA GLY A 200 -7.45 -10.95 23.09
C GLY A 200 -7.73 -9.85 24.14
N ASP A 201 -6.82 -8.92 24.33
CA ASP A 201 -6.89 -7.82 25.31
C ASP A 201 -7.47 -6.51 24.74
N GLY A 202 -8.03 -6.58 23.54
CA GLY A 202 -8.63 -5.44 22.85
C GLY A 202 -7.61 -4.53 22.14
N ARG A 203 -6.30 -4.80 22.23
CA ARG A 203 -5.28 -4.04 21.50
C ARG A 203 -5.23 -4.48 20.04
N TYR A 204 -5.45 -3.52 19.16
CA TYR A 204 -5.22 -3.71 17.74
C TYR A 204 -3.72 -3.85 17.45
N MET A 205 -3.34 -4.84 16.68
CA MET A 205 -1.97 -5.09 16.24
C MET A 205 -2.03 -5.63 14.80
N GLY A 206 -2.46 -4.79 13.88
CA GLY A 206 -2.69 -5.16 12.48
C GLY A 206 -1.89 -4.27 11.52
N PRO A 207 -2.27 -4.28 10.24
CA PRO A 207 -1.70 -3.40 9.22
C PRO A 207 -1.85 -1.92 9.58
N GLY A 208 -1.02 -1.08 8.98
CA GLY A 208 -0.97 0.35 9.29
C GLY A 208 -2.10 1.20 8.71
N ARG A 209 -3.07 0.63 8.02
CA ARG A 209 -4.25 1.34 7.49
C ARG A 209 -5.36 1.37 8.55
N ALA A 210 -6.04 2.51 8.69
CA ALA A 210 -7.10 2.72 9.68
C ALA A 210 -8.17 1.62 9.68
N ALA A 211 -8.59 1.14 8.53
CA ALA A 211 -9.55 0.04 8.41
C ALA A 211 -8.98 -1.34 8.78
N GLY A 212 -7.71 -1.47 9.13
CA GLY A 212 -7.09 -2.76 9.43
C GLY A 212 -6.88 -3.65 8.20
N VAL A 213 -6.63 -3.04 7.06
CA VAL A 213 -6.25 -3.69 5.80
C VAL A 213 -4.80 -3.34 5.43
N PRO A 214 -4.11 -4.16 4.61
CA PRO A 214 -2.75 -3.84 4.20
C PRO A 214 -2.63 -2.46 3.56
N VAL A 215 -1.59 -1.70 3.88
CA VAL A 215 -1.45 -0.31 3.40
C VAL A 215 -1.34 -0.23 1.87
N ALA A 216 -0.79 -1.26 1.22
CA ALA A 216 -0.70 -1.32 -0.23
C ALA A 216 -1.94 -1.91 -0.90
N ALA A 217 -2.94 -2.40 -0.15
CA ALA A 217 -4.18 -2.91 -0.72
C ALA A 217 -4.94 -1.78 -1.43
N GLY A 218 -5.29 -2.00 -2.68
CA GLY A 218 -6.07 -1.05 -3.48
C GLY A 218 -5.31 0.19 -3.95
N LEU A 219 -3.98 0.23 -3.86
CA LEU A 219 -3.19 1.32 -4.44
C LEU A 219 -3.26 1.30 -5.97
N ILE A 220 -3.34 2.47 -6.58
CA ILE A 220 -3.11 2.67 -8.01
C ILE A 220 -1.60 2.53 -8.25
N MET A 221 -1.18 1.36 -8.72
CA MET A 221 0.24 1.06 -8.91
C MET A 221 0.73 1.59 -10.26
N HIS A 222 1.92 2.20 -10.28
CA HIS A 222 2.49 2.79 -11.48
C HIS A 222 2.61 1.76 -12.63
N HIS A 223 3.10 0.55 -12.34
CA HIS A 223 3.28 -0.47 -13.36
C HIS A 223 1.96 -0.96 -13.98
N GLU A 224 0.84 -0.94 -13.24
CA GLU A 224 -0.48 -1.33 -13.74
C GLU A 224 -1.07 -0.26 -14.64
N VAL A 225 -0.95 1.01 -14.26
CA VAL A 225 -1.36 2.14 -15.10
C VAL A 225 -0.58 2.14 -16.42
N GLN A 226 0.73 1.93 -16.37
CA GLN A 226 1.57 1.82 -17.56
C GLN A 226 1.24 0.58 -18.42
N ALA A 227 0.77 -0.49 -17.82
CA ALA A 227 0.27 -1.68 -18.53
C ALA A 227 -1.14 -1.48 -19.13
N GLY A 228 -1.83 -0.40 -18.78
CA GLY A 228 -3.15 -0.06 -19.31
C GLY A 228 -4.31 -0.77 -18.61
N ALA A 229 -4.09 -1.44 -17.46
CA ALA A 229 -5.14 -2.13 -16.70
C ALA A 229 -4.83 -2.18 -15.21
N ILE A 230 -5.86 -1.90 -14.39
CA ILE A 230 -5.89 -2.16 -12.95
C ILE A 230 -6.98 -3.20 -12.72
N GLU A 231 -6.57 -4.38 -12.26
CA GLU A 231 -7.47 -5.53 -12.12
C GLU A 231 -7.75 -5.87 -10.65
N HIS A 232 -8.01 -4.84 -9.85
CA HIS A 232 -8.36 -4.95 -8.44
C HIS A 232 -9.16 -3.74 -7.96
N LYS A 233 -9.79 -3.85 -6.78
CA LYS A 233 -10.48 -2.74 -6.12
C LYS A 233 -9.51 -1.65 -5.72
N LEU A 234 -9.94 -0.40 -5.82
CA LEU A 234 -9.16 0.75 -5.38
C LEU A 234 -9.42 1.05 -3.90
N ALA A 235 -8.41 1.57 -3.21
CA ALA A 235 -8.55 2.12 -1.88
C ALA A 235 -8.92 3.60 -1.95
N GLY A 236 -9.89 4.01 -1.14
CA GLY A 236 -10.27 5.40 -1.01
C GLY A 236 -10.47 5.81 0.44
N ALA A 237 -10.38 7.11 0.71
CA ALA A 237 -10.74 7.70 1.98
C ALA A 237 -11.73 8.84 1.77
N VAL A 238 -12.54 9.09 2.80
CA VAL A 238 -13.58 10.11 2.76
C VAL A 238 -13.70 10.82 4.11
N ARG A 239 -14.35 11.99 4.11
CA ARG A 239 -14.52 12.78 5.32
C ARG A 239 -15.52 12.19 6.32
N PHE A 240 -16.62 11.67 5.84
CA PHE A 240 -17.74 11.24 6.68
C PHE A 240 -17.74 9.75 6.96
N VAL A 241 -16.65 9.25 7.53
CA VAL A 241 -16.52 7.85 7.93
C VAL A 241 -17.37 7.56 9.16
N ALA A 242 -18.09 6.45 9.15
CA ALA A 242 -19.01 6.04 10.21
C ALA A 242 -18.28 5.81 11.54
N HIS A 243 -18.89 6.28 12.63
CA HIS A 243 -18.39 6.03 13.97
C HIS A 243 -18.65 4.58 14.40
N GLY A 244 -17.58 3.78 14.42
CA GLY A 244 -17.59 2.40 14.93
C GLY A 244 -18.28 1.36 14.04
N ASP A 245 -18.91 1.76 12.94
CA ASP A 245 -19.52 0.83 11.99
C ASP A 245 -18.58 0.54 10.82
N TYR A 246 -18.49 -0.72 10.42
CA TYR A 246 -17.66 -1.17 9.30
C TYR A 246 -18.32 -2.33 8.54
N ILE A 247 -17.90 -2.55 7.31
CA ILE A 247 -18.35 -3.65 6.44
C ILE A 247 -17.11 -4.43 6.01
N PHE A 248 -17.13 -5.78 6.06
CA PHE A 248 -16.00 -6.58 5.55
C PHE A 248 -15.51 -6.03 4.18
N PRO A 249 -14.20 -5.90 3.91
CA PRO A 249 -13.04 -6.59 4.48
C PRO A 249 -12.36 -5.96 5.70
N PRO A 250 -12.59 -4.70 6.09
CA PRO A 250 -12.06 -4.20 7.34
C PRO A 250 -12.29 -5.15 8.50
N ALA A 251 -11.25 -5.33 9.30
CA ALA A 251 -11.34 -6.02 10.57
C ALA A 251 -11.57 -5.04 11.73
N TRP A 252 -11.44 -3.75 11.45
CA TRP A 252 -11.53 -2.70 12.44
C TRP A 252 -11.93 -1.35 11.81
N ASN A 253 -12.50 -0.45 12.61
CA ASN A 253 -12.72 0.94 12.28
C ASN A 253 -12.06 1.79 13.38
N ILE A 254 -11.06 2.57 13.03
CA ILE A 254 -10.34 3.39 14.00
C ILE A 254 -10.72 4.87 13.92
N ASP A 255 -10.93 5.39 12.72
CA ASP A 255 -10.95 6.83 12.47
C ASP A 255 -12.36 7.40 12.27
N GLY A 256 -13.37 6.53 12.19
CA GLY A 256 -14.74 6.95 11.99
C GLY A 256 -15.29 7.76 13.16
N ALA A 257 -15.71 8.99 12.89
CA ALA A 257 -16.24 9.92 13.88
C ALA A 257 -17.67 10.38 13.60
N PHE A 258 -18.22 10.10 12.42
CA PHE A 258 -19.50 10.63 11.98
C PHE A 258 -20.64 9.62 12.22
N PRO A 259 -21.59 9.92 13.13
CA PRO A 259 -22.76 9.05 13.32
C PRO A 259 -23.59 8.93 12.04
N GLY A 260 -23.79 7.69 11.56
CA GLY A 260 -24.48 7.43 10.30
C GLY A 260 -23.64 7.67 9.04
N GLY A 261 -22.34 7.93 9.20
CA GLY A 261 -21.40 8.09 8.08
C GLY A 261 -21.24 6.84 7.22
N ILE A 262 -20.34 6.91 6.27
CA ILE A 262 -20.01 5.80 5.37
C ILE A 262 -19.13 4.80 6.14
N PRO A 263 -19.53 3.54 6.31
CA PRO A 263 -18.70 2.56 6.99
C PRO A 263 -17.39 2.29 6.23
N GLU A 264 -16.28 2.14 6.95
CA GLU A 264 -15.09 1.54 6.35
C GLU A 264 -15.44 0.16 5.79
N GLY A 265 -14.90 -0.19 4.62
CA GLY A 265 -15.28 -1.37 3.85
C GLY A 265 -16.46 -1.17 2.91
N ALA A 266 -17.22 -0.09 3.02
CA ALA A 266 -18.21 0.24 2.01
C ALA A 266 -17.52 0.36 0.64
N THR A 267 -18.12 -0.26 -0.37
CA THR A 267 -17.58 -0.24 -1.73
C THR A 267 -18.43 0.66 -2.60
N LEU A 268 -17.83 1.73 -3.10
CA LEU A 268 -18.44 2.62 -4.09
C LEU A 268 -18.13 2.09 -5.49
N GLN A 269 -19.08 2.20 -6.39
CA GLN A 269 -18.91 1.87 -7.79
C GLN A 269 -19.25 3.08 -8.63
N LEU A 270 -18.36 3.45 -9.56
CA LEU A 270 -18.69 4.31 -10.66
C LEU A 270 -19.65 3.56 -11.60
N ASP A 271 -20.69 4.23 -12.07
CA ASP A 271 -21.68 3.63 -12.95
C ASP A 271 -21.00 2.86 -14.10
N PRO A 272 -21.19 1.53 -14.20
CA PRO A 272 -20.54 0.72 -15.21
C PRO A 272 -20.95 1.07 -16.65
N GLU A 273 -22.13 1.70 -16.84
CA GLU A 273 -22.64 2.09 -18.14
C GLU A 273 -22.24 3.55 -18.51
N LEU A 274 -21.55 4.26 -17.63
CA LEU A 274 -21.11 5.63 -17.88
C LEU A 274 -20.07 5.69 -18.99
N ASP A 275 -20.37 6.44 -20.05
CA ASP A 275 -19.42 6.69 -21.13
C ASP A 275 -18.31 7.63 -20.65
N LEU A 276 -17.12 7.07 -20.41
CA LEU A 276 -15.94 7.81 -19.96
C LEU A 276 -15.40 8.80 -20.99
N ASN A 277 -15.82 8.73 -22.27
CA ASN A 277 -15.42 9.69 -23.28
C ASN A 277 -16.08 11.07 -23.11
N ARG A 278 -17.08 11.16 -22.25
CA ARG A 278 -17.74 12.43 -21.90
C ARG A 278 -16.90 13.32 -20.98
N PHE A 279 -15.82 12.78 -20.42
CA PHE A 279 -14.96 13.47 -19.45
C PHE A 279 -13.57 13.70 -20.03
N ASP A 280 -12.94 14.79 -19.61
CA ASP A 280 -11.55 15.09 -19.93
C ASP A 280 -10.61 14.23 -19.10
N LEU A 281 -10.44 12.96 -19.52
CA LEU A 281 -9.56 11.97 -18.91
C LEU A 281 -8.38 11.66 -19.83
N THR A 282 -7.19 11.62 -19.27
CA THR A 282 -6.03 11.04 -19.97
C THR A 282 -6.24 9.54 -20.20
N PRO A 283 -5.44 8.87 -21.03
CA PRO A 283 -5.47 7.41 -21.16
C PRO A 283 -5.29 6.71 -19.81
N GLU A 284 -4.38 7.20 -18.97
CA GLU A 284 -4.04 6.67 -17.65
C GLU A 284 -5.18 6.87 -16.64
N GLU A 285 -5.76 8.05 -16.60
CA GLU A 285 -6.95 8.32 -15.77
C GLU A 285 -8.15 7.47 -16.19
N ARG A 286 -8.26 7.16 -17.48
CA ARG A 286 -9.29 6.24 -17.99
C ARG A 286 -9.07 4.81 -17.50
N VAL A 287 -7.82 4.36 -17.33
CA VAL A 287 -7.51 3.06 -16.68
C VAL A 287 -8.04 3.06 -15.25
N VAL A 288 -7.79 4.14 -14.49
CA VAL A 288 -8.31 4.29 -13.11
C VAL A 288 -9.84 4.29 -13.11
N ALA A 289 -10.49 5.09 -13.98
CA ALA A 289 -11.94 5.16 -14.05
C ALA A 289 -12.60 3.81 -14.40
N ARG A 290 -11.99 3.02 -15.27
CA ARG A 290 -12.45 1.65 -15.57
C ARG A 290 -12.35 0.73 -14.35
N ALA A 291 -11.27 0.81 -13.59
CA ALA A 291 -11.18 0.05 -12.35
C ALA A 291 -12.28 0.47 -11.35
N MET A 292 -12.64 1.76 -11.29
CA MET A 292 -13.77 2.24 -10.48
C MET A 292 -15.11 1.68 -10.95
N GLN A 293 -15.30 1.47 -12.26
CA GLN A 293 -16.50 0.84 -12.84
C GLN A 293 -16.55 -0.66 -12.58
N GLU A 294 -15.43 -1.36 -12.76
CA GLU A 294 -15.39 -2.82 -12.73
C GLU A 294 -15.16 -3.41 -11.33
N TYR A 295 -14.30 -2.77 -10.54
CA TYR A 295 -13.88 -3.26 -9.22
C TYR A 295 -14.37 -2.37 -8.08
N GLY A 296 -14.51 -1.07 -8.32
CA GLY A 296 -14.97 -0.10 -7.32
C GLY A 296 -13.89 0.41 -6.38
N ILE A 297 -14.31 1.27 -5.46
CA ILE A 297 -13.51 1.94 -4.44
C ILE A 297 -13.94 1.44 -3.07
N VAL A 298 -13.03 0.87 -2.29
CA VAL A 298 -13.27 0.47 -0.90
C VAL A 298 -12.85 1.62 0.01
N ILE A 299 -13.74 2.05 0.88
CA ILE A 299 -13.40 3.07 1.89
C ILE A 299 -12.57 2.41 2.99
N VAL A 300 -11.33 2.86 3.17
CA VAL A 300 -10.35 2.25 4.07
C VAL A 300 -9.75 3.22 5.08
N ASP A 301 -10.15 4.50 5.02
CA ASP A 301 -9.54 5.54 5.85
C ASP A 301 -10.43 6.77 5.95
N PHE A 302 -10.13 7.64 6.91
CA PHE A 302 -10.64 9.01 6.99
C PHE A 302 -9.70 9.97 6.26
N ALA A 303 -10.26 10.97 5.58
CA ALA A 303 -9.50 12.06 4.97
C ALA A 303 -10.28 13.38 5.02
N GLY A 304 -9.59 14.49 4.85
CA GLY A 304 -10.22 15.81 4.73
C GLY A 304 -11.02 16.03 3.46
N ALA A 305 -10.96 15.10 2.51
CA ALA A 305 -11.63 15.11 1.21
C ALA A 305 -11.84 13.68 0.69
N SER A 306 -12.58 13.52 -0.41
CA SER A 306 -12.71 12.23 -1.09
C SER A 306 -11.48 11.94 -1.95
N VAL A 307 -10.67 10.96 -1.58
CA VAL A 307 -9.39 10.67 -2.22
C VAL A 307 -9.22 9.21 -2.60
N LEU A 308 -8.43 8.97 -3.63
CA LEU A 308 -7.82 7.70 -4.00
C LEU A 308 -6.32 7.76 -3.72
N TYR A 309 -5.66 6.62 -3.66
CA TYR A 309 -4.24 6.53 -3.36
C TYR A 309 -3.47 5.96 -4.54
N ALA A 310 -2.53 6.72 -5.10
CA ALA A 310 -1.54 6.20 -6.03
C ALA A 310 -0.26 5.80 -5.29
N GLU A 311 0.54 4.92 -5.88
CA GLU A 311 1.88 4.59 -5.37
C GLU A 311 2.71 5.87 -5.21
N GLY A 312 3.29 6.10 -4.03
CA GLY A 312 4.20 7.22 -3.79
C GLY A 312 5.56 6.98 -4.42
N LEU A 313 6.01 7.84 -5.32
CA LEU A 313 7.23 7.65 -6.11
C LEU A 313 8.33 8.69 -5.83
N TRP A 314 8.20 9.51 -4.79
CA TRP A 314 9.18 10.57 -4.46
C TRP A 314 10.61 10.06 -4.19
N TYR A 315 10.78 8.78 -3.91
CA TYR A 315 12.05 8.12 -3.63
C TYR A 315 12.70 7.50 -4.88
N ASP A 316 11.97 7.41 -5.99
CA ASP A 316 12.38 6.70 -7.21
C ASP A 316 12.85 7.71 -8.27
N GLU A 317 14.09 7.57 -8.71
CA GLU A 317 14.66 8.45 -9.72
C GLU A 317 14.22 8.09 -11.15
N THR A 318 13.73 6.86 -11.33
CA THR A 318 13.40 6.29 -12.65
C THR A 318 11.92 6.26 -12.95
N ARG A 319 11.05 6.18 -11.93
CA ARG A 319 9.60 6.18 -12.06
C ARG A 319 9.03 7.46 -11.46
N LYS A 320 8.15 8.10 -12.19
CA LYS A 320 7.46 9.32 -11.73
C LYS A 320 6.06 9.35 -12.30
N TRP A 321 5.14 9.89 -11.53
CA TRP A 321 3.86 10.31 -12.05
C TRP A 321 4.04 11.64 -12.79
N GLY A 322 3.75 11.64 -14.08
CA GLY A 322 3.75 12.84 -14.91
C GLY A 322 2.36 13.50 -14.97
N PRO A 323 2.12 14.35 -15.97
CA PRO A 323 0.83 15.03 -16.16
C PRO A 323 -0.29 14.09 -16.60
N GLU A 324 0.03 12.84 -16.94
CA GLU A 324 -0.92 11.81 -17.31
C GLU A 324 -1.83 11.35 -16.15
N LEU A 325 -1.43 11.62 -14.91
CA LEU A 325 -2.26 11.41 -13.72
C LEU A 325 -2.35 12.72 -12.94
N ARG A 326 -3.45 13.44 -13.12
CA ARG A 326 -3.62 14.82 -12.61
C ARG A 326 -3.77 14.84 -11.09
N ARG A 327 -3.21 15.91 -10.50
CA ARG A 327 -3.36 16.23 -9.07
C ARG A 327 -4.73 16.82 -8.80
N GLY A 328 -5.22 16.69 -7.59
CA GLY A 328 -6.55 17.14 -7.21
C GLY A 328 -6.83 18.64 -7.38
N HIS A 329 -5.80 19.48 -7.57
CA HIS A 329 -5.96 20.91 -7.84
C HIS A 329 -5.96 21.27 -9.34
N GLU A 330 -5.65 20.30 -10.22
CA GLU A 330 -5.64 20.51 -11.67
C GLU A 330 -7.04 20.31 -12.24
N PRO A 331 -7.43 21.03 -13.30
CA PRO A 331 -8.74 20.88 -13.93
C PRO A 331 -8.83 19.56 -14.71
N GLY A 332 -10.02 19.01 -14.86
CA GLY A 332 -10.27 17.75 -15.55
C GLY A 332 -9.93 16.54 -14.69
N GLY A 333 -9.61 15.40 -15.30
CA GLY A 333 -9.23 14.18 -14.60
C GLY A 333 -10.37 13.48 -13.87
N ILE A 334 -10.02 12.55 -12.98
CA ILE A 334 -10.98 11.77 -12.20
C ILE A 334 -11.92 12.67 -11.39
N GLN A 335 -11.42 13.80 -10.86
CA GLN A 335 -12.23 14.77 -10.12
C GLN A 335 -13.25 15.53 -10.96
N SER A 336 -13.26 15.37 -12.28
CA SER A 336 -14.32 15.92 -13.15
C SER A 336 -15.55 15.01 -13.25
N ILE A 337 -15.51 13.78 -12.72
CA ILE A 337 -16.63 12.85 -12.76
C ILE A 337 -17.57 13.13 -11.57
N PRO A 338 -18.79 13.65 -11.78
CA PRO A 338 -19.71 14.02 -10.71
C PRO A 338 -20.07 12.83 -9.81
N LEU A 339 -20.26 13.10 -8.51
CA LEU A 339 -20.67 12.09 -7.52
C LEU A 339 -22.05 11.48 -7.81
N ASP A 340 -22.86 12.10 -8.68
CA ASP A 340 -24.13 11.54 -9.17
C ASP A 340 -23.96 10.23 -9.96
N HIS A 341 -22.77 9.98 -10.49
CA HIS A 341 -22.43 8.75 -11.21
C HIS A 341 -21.89 7.63 -10.31
N TYR A 342 -21.97 7.80 -9.00
CA TYR A 342 -21.51 6.78 -8.06
C TYR A 342 -22.67 6.17 -7.29
N ARG A 343 -22.52 4.91 -6.93
CA ARG A 343 -23.40 4.20 -6.00
C ARG A 343 -22.58 3.43 -4.98
N VAL A 344 -23.12 3.22 -3.79
CA VAL A 344 -22.57 2.26 -2.82
C VAL A 344 -23.25 0.92 -3.04
N ILE A 345 -22.49 -0.12 -3.27
CA ILE A 345 -23.01 -1.47 -3.48
C ILE A 345 -23.20 -2.22 -2.15
N GLN A 346 -24.14 -3.16 -2.15
CA GLN A 346 -24.37 -4.04 -0.99
C GLN A 346 -23.37 -5.18 -1.01
N THR A 347 -22.25 -5.06 -0.25
CA THR A 347 -21.18 -6.07 -0.22
C THR A 347 -21.27 -7.01 0.97
N GLY A 348 -21.95 -6.62 2.03
CA GLY A 348 -22.03 -7.42 3.24
C GLY A 348 -22.89 -6.78 4.30
N ARG A 349 -22.86 -7.37 5.50
CA ARG A 349 -23.54 -6.84 6.68
C ARG A 349 -22.67 -5.79 7.35
N THR A 350 -23.27 -4.68 7.76
CA THR A 350 -22.64 -3.71 8.65
C THR A 350 -22.39 -4.36 10.01
N LEU A 351 -21.16 -4.30 10.47
CA LEU A 351 -20.71 -4.75 11.78
C LEU A 351 -20.45 -3.51 12.64
N ARG A 352 -20.50 -3.68 13.97
CA ARG A 352 -20.21 -2.58 14.90
C ARG A 352 -19.04 -2.96 15.80
N LYS A 353 -18.13 -2.03 15.97
CA LYS A 353 -17.04 -2.14 16.95
C LYS A 353 -17.65 -2.14 18.36
N ALA A 354 -17.40 -3.18 19.14
CA ALA A 354 -18.01 -3.38 20.45
C ALA A 354 -17.62 -2.30 21.47
N ASP A 355 -16.44 -1.72 21.30
CA ASP A 355 -15.80 -0.73 22.18
C ASP A 355 -15.70 0.66 21.53
N ALA A 356 -16.55 0.94 20.52
CA ALA A 356 -16.59 2.26 19.90
C ALA A 356 -16.77 3.33 20.99
N ALA A 357 -15.78 4.22 21.11
CA ALA A 357 -15.82 5.34 22.04
C ALA A 357 -17.08 6.19 21.78
N LYS A 358 -17.59 6.87 22.81
CA LYS A 358 -18.74 7.74 22.62
C LYS A 358 -18.41 8.86 21.62
N PRO A 359 -19.33 9.24 20.75
CA PRO A 359 -19.09 10.21 19.66
C PRO A 359 -18.60 11.60 20.11
N GLU A 360 -18.76 11.92 21.37
CA GLU A 360 -18.60 13.25 21.93
C GLU A 360 -17.20 13.87 21.78
N HIS A 361 -16.15 13.04 21.67
CA HIS A 361 -14.77 13.53 21.53
C HIS A 361 -14.41 13.99 20.13
N HIS A 362 -15.05 13.49 19.09
CA HIS A 362 -14.70 13.77 17.68
C HIS A 362 -15.65 14.76 17.00
N LEU A 363 -16.84 14.98 17.54
CA LEU A 363 -17.83 15.90 16.95
C LEU A 363 -17.35 17.36 16.91
N ARG A 364 -16.38 17.75 17.73
CA ARG A 364 -15.79 19.10 17.71
C ARG A 364 -14.93 19.40 16.49
N GLN A 365 -14.42 18.38 15.80
CA GLN A 365 -13.59 18.52 14.60
C GLN A 365 -14.41 18.59 13.30
N LEU A 366 -15.66 18.13 13.34
CA LEU A 366 -16.58 18.22 12.23
C LEU A 366 -17.31 19.55 12.28
N ALA A 367 -16.63 20.65 11.98
CA ALA A 367 -17.35 21.87 11.61
C ALA A 367 -18.32 21.49 10.49
N MET A 368 -19.63 21.82 10.67
CA MET A 368 -20.63 21.48 9.66
C MET A 368 -20.16 21.95 8.29
N PRO A 369 -20.19 21.09 7.27
CA PRO A 369 -19.71 21.46 5.94
C PRO A 369 -20.47 22.68 5.43
N ARG A 370 -19.75 23.60 4.82
CA ARG A 370 -20.39 24.64 4.03
C ARG A 370 -20.99 23.96 2.80
N GLN A 371 -22.28 24.20 2.52
CA GLN A 371 -22.85 23.73 1.28
C GLN A 371 -22.01 24.21 0.10
N CYS A 372 -21.68 23.30 -0.80
CA CYS A 372 -21.02 23.65 -2.03
C CYS A 372 -21.93 24.64 -2.77
N LYS A 373 -21.42 25.81 -3.07
CA LYS A 373 -22.08 26.70 -4.03
C LYS A 373 -21.78 26.10 -5.40
N GLU A 374 -22.84 25.78 -6.14
CA GLU A 374 -22.70 25.51 -7.57
C GLU A 374 -22.08 26.77 -8.19
N GLU A 375 -20.83 26.70 -8.59
CA GLU A 375 -20.24 27.69 -9.46
C GLU A 375 -20.81 27.43 -10.85
N GLY A 376 -21.80 28.25 -11.23
CA GLY A 376 -22.44 28.24 -12.53
C GLY A 376 -21.55 28.72 -13.66
#